data_8257e6dc6e8469a3c90aad8ff4b405fc
#
_entry.id   8257e6dc6e8469a3c90aad8ff4b405fc
#
_cell.length_a   1.000
_cell.length_b   1.000
_cell.length_c   1.000
_cell.angle_alpha   90.00
_cell.angle_beta   90.00
_cell.angle_gamma   90.00
#
_symmetry.space_group_name_H-M   'P 1'
#
loop_
_entity.id
_entity.type
_entity.pdbx_description
1 polymer ?
#
loop_
_entity_poly.entity_id
_entity_poly.type
_entity_poly.pdbx_seq_one_letter_code
_entity_poly.pdbx_strand_id
1 'polypeptide(L)'
;RTTRCPWHDEWLGPEAPEVLKPPLQMLLSANYIQGSLDYQRKDLMTEAAGQGIHYVTEMKPARQILSDLVDEALDVFDRFASA
;
A
#
# COMPACT_ATOMS: atom_id res chain seq x y z
N ARG A 1 -6.50 -0.04 -0.97
CA ARG A 1 -5.65 0.10 0.23
C ARG A 1 -4.57 1.13 0.00
N THR A 2 -4.09 1.71 1.07
CA THR A 2 -3.05 2.74 1.06
C THR A 2 -2.08 2.51 2.21
N THR A 3 -0.89 3.08 2.09
CA THR A 3 0.06 3.09 3.20
C THR A 3 -0.45 4.01 4.32
N ARG A 4 -0.18 3.64 5.57
CA ARG A 4 -0.66 4.40 6.73
C ARG A 4 0.04 5.76 6.81
N CYS A 5 -0.74 6.79 7.14
CA CYS A 5 -0.25 8.14 7.38
C CYS A 5 -1.10 8.82 8.49
N PRO A 6 -0.70 9.98 9.02
CA PRO A 6 -1.45 10.67 10.07
C PRO A 6 -2.92 10.95 9.73
N TRP A 7 -3.25 11.15 8.45
CA TRP A 7 -4.63 11.34 7.99
C TRP A 7 -5.53 10.15 8.30
N HIS A 8 -5.00 8.93 8.16
CA HIS A 8 -5.72 7.72 8.55
C HIS A 8 -5.99 7.67 10.06
N ASP A 9 -5.00 8.08 10.86
CA ASP A 9 -5.13 8.07 12.31
C ASP A 9 -6.23 9.03 12.77
N GLU A 10 -6.34 10.21 12.16
CA GLU A 10 -7.43 11.15 12.43
C GLU A 10 -8.81 10.57 12.10
N TRP A 11 -8.93 9.88 10.95
CA TRP A 11 -10.19 9.26 10.55
C TRP A 11 -10.57 8.03 11.38
N LEU A 12 -9.62 7.40 12.03
CA LEU A 12 -9.85 6.28 12.96
C LEU A 12 -10.10 6.75 14.41
N GLY A 13 -9.95 8.02 14.66
CA GLY A 13 -10.17 8.61 15.99
C GLY A 13 -11.63 8.57 16.42
N PRO A 14 -11.90 8.65 17.75
CA PRO A 14 -13.26 8.52 18.29
C PRO A 14 -14.19 9.67 17.90
N GLU A 15 -13.65 10.81 17.54
CA GLU A 15 -14.43 12.00 17.15
C GLU A 15 -14.55 12.16 15.62
N ALA A 16 -13.97 11.24 14.86
CA ALA A 16 -14.05 11.29 13.42
C ALA A 16 -15.45 10.98 12.91
N PRO A 17 -15.93 11.67 11.86
CA PRO A 17 -17.15 11.29 11.20
C PRO A 17 -17.03 9.94 10.50
N GLU A 18 -18.14 9.36 10.11
CA GLU A 18 -18.15 8.11 9.34
C GLU A 18 -17.42 8.28 8.01
N VAL A 19 -16.58 7.30 7.67
CA VAL A 19 -15.87 7.27 6.40
C VAL A 19 -16.86 7.12 5.24
N LEU A 20 -16.73 7.98 4.25
CA LEU A 20 -17.60 7.97 3.08
C LEU A 20 -17.30 6.77 2.15
N LYS A 21 -18.31 6.32 1.45
CA LYS A 21 -18.15 5.25 0.44
C LYS A 21 -17.33 5.73 -0.75
N PRO A 22 -16.54 4.84 -1.39
CA PRO A 22 -15.86 5.20 -2.63
C PRO A 22 -16.84 5.69 -3.71
N PRO A 23 -16.49 6.71 -4.51
CA PRO A 23 -15.21 7.44 -4.53
C PRO A 23 -15.20 8.69 -3.62
N LEU A 24 -16.23 8.93 -2.83
CA LEU A 24 -16.43 10.18 -2.10
C LEU A 24 -15.33 10.46 -1.07
N GLN A 25 -14.89 9.45 -0.35
CA GLN A 25 -13.81 9.61 0.63
C GLN A 25 -12.49 10.04 -0.04
N MET A 26 -12.20 9.52 -1.22
CA MET A 26 -11.02 9.92 -1.98
C MET A 26 -11.11 11.37 -2.44
N LEU A 27 -12.28 11.82 -2.90
CA LEU A 27 -12.51 13.20 -3.30
C LEU A 27 -12.36 14.16 -2.11
N LEU A 28 -12.88 13.79 -0.95
CA LEU A 28 -12.73 14.56 0.27
C LEU A 28 -11.27 14.70 0.70
N SER A 29 -10.48 13.64 0.53
CA SER A 29 -9.06 13.60 0.90
C SER A 29 -8.11 14.17 -0.15
N ALA A 30 -8.60 14.52 -1.33
CA ALA A 30 -7.77 14.93 -2.47
C ALA A 30 -6.88 16.15 -2.15
N ASN A 31 -7.41 17.14 -1.45
CA ASN A 31 -6.64 18.34 -1.09
C ASN A 31 -5.52 18.04 -0.09
N TYR A 32 -5.75 17.12 0.84
CA TYR A 32 -4.70 16.66 1.75
C TYR A 32 -3.57 15.96 0.98
N ILE A 33 -3.93 15.05 0.09
CA ILE A 33 -2.96 14.31 -0.72
C ILE A 33 -2.15 15.28 -1.59
N GLN A 34 -2.84 16.18 -2.30
CA GLN A 34 -2.17 17.17 -3.17
C GLN A 34 -1.24 18.08 -2.36
N GLY A 35 -1.67 18.57 -1.21
CA GLY A 35 -0.85 19.41 -0.34
C GLY A 35 0.40 18.68 0.16
N SER A 36 0.29 17.41 0.54
CA SER A 36 1.43 16.63 0.98
C SER A 36 2.47 16.42 -0.13
N LEU A 37 2.02 16.28 -1.37
CA LEU A 37 2.90 16.19 -2.54
C LEU A 37 3.56 17.52 -2.87
N ASP A 38 2.79 18.60 -2.92
CA ASP A 38 3.28 19.94 -3.29
C ASP A 38 4.37 20.45 -2.32
N TYR A 39 4.20 20.15 -1.05
CA TYR A 39 5.16 20.54 0.01
C TYR A 39 6.17 19.44 0.34
N GLN A 40 6.19 18.35 -0.42
CA GLN A 40 7.12 17.22 -0.22
C GLN A 40 7.17 16.70 1.22
N ARG A 41 6.01 16.69 1.88
CA ARG A 41 5.87 16.22 3.26
C ARG A 41 5.73 14.69 3.28
N LYS A 42 6.87 14.01 3.23
CA LYS A 42 6.91 12.53 3.22
C LYS A 42 6.26 11.90 4.46
N ASP A 43 6.31 12.58 5.58
CA ASP A 43 5.67 12.19 6.84
C ASP A 43 4.14 12.19 6.77
N LEU A 44 3.56 12.93 5.83
CA LEU A 44 2.11 13.03 5.62
C LEU A 44 1.61 12.27 4.40
N MET A 45 2.51 11.82 3.55
CA MET A 45 2.16 11.13 2.29
C MET A 45 1.55 9.76 2.54
N THR A 46 0.65 9.40 1.67
CA THR A 46 0.12 8.04 1.55
C THR A 46 0.15 7.61 0.09
N GLU A 47 0.33 6.34 -0.14
CA GLU A 47 0.34 5.77 -1.49
C GLU A 47 -0.59 4.58 -1.58
N ALA A 48 -1.16 4.38 -2.76
CA ALA A 48 -1.96 3.21 -3.03
C ALA A 48 -1.11 1.94 -2.95
N ALA A 49 -1.64 0.92 -2.31
CA ALA A 49 -0.94 -0.34 -2.13
C ALA A 49 -1.90 -1.51 -2.25
N GLY A 50 -1.41 -2.62 -2.81
CA GLY A 50 -2.15 -3.87 -2.84
C GLY A 50 -2.03 -4.65 -1.53
N GLN A 51 -2.80 -5.72 -1.40
CA GLN A 51 -2.71 -6.61 -0.24
C GLN A 51 -1.34 -7.29 -0.13
N GLY A 52 -0.66 -7.49 -1.26
CA GLY A 52 0.66 -8.09 -1.32
C GLY A 52 1.78 -7.28 -0.66
N ILE A 53 1.53 -6.01 -0.31
CA ILE A 53 2.53 -5.19 0.40
C ILE A 53 2.97 -5.82 1.73
N HIS A 54 2.12 -6.63 2.33
CA HIS A 54 2.43 -7.38 3.55
C HIS A 54 3.66 -8.28 3.39
N TYR A 55 3.92 -8.79 2.19
CA TYR A 55 5.05 -9.66 1.88
C TYR A 55 6.33 -8.92 1.51
N VAL A 56 6.27 -7.60 1.36
CA VAL A 56 7.44 -6.77 1.08
C VAL A 56 8.13 -6.43 2.39
N THR A 57 9.26 -7.07 2.66
CA THR A 57 9.97 -6.98 3.94
C THR A 57 11.34 -6.33 3.84
N GLU A 58 11.88 -6.18 2.64
CA GLU A 58 13.21 -5.61 2.41
C GLU A 58 13.34 -4.98 1.02
N MET A 59 14.32 -4.11 0.88
CA MET A 59 14.71 -3.55 -0.42
C MET A 59 15.67 -4.51 -1.11
N LYS A 60 15.37 -4.83 -2.37
CA LYS A 60 16.23 -5.68 -3.22
C LYS A 60 16.44 -5.02 -4.59
N PRO A 61 17.56 -5.31 -5.26
CA PRO A 61 17.70 -4.95 -6.67
C PRO A 61 16.60 -5.58 -7.52
N ALA A 62 16.11 -4.86 -8.53
CA ALA A 62 15.04 -5.36 -9.41
C ALA A 62 15.34 -6.75 -10.00
N ARG A 63 16.61 -6.99 -10.38
CA ARG A 63 17.04 -8.29 -10.88
C ARG A 63 16.82 -9.41 -9.88
N GLN A 64 17.08 -9.16 -8.59
CA GLN A 64 16.86 -10.15 -7.54
C GLN A 64 15.37 -10.42 -7.34
N ILE A 65 14.54 -9.39 -7.37
CA ILE A 65 13.08 -9.53 -7.27
C ILE A 65 12.54 -10.42 -8.39
N LEU A 66 13.00 -10.20 -9.63
CA LEU A 66 12.58 -11.02 -10.77
C LEU A 66 13.06 -12.47 -10.65
N SER A 67 14.29 -12.70 -10.19
CA SER A 67 14.82 -14.04 -9.96
C SER A 67 14.01 -14.78 -8.88
N ASP A 68 13.78 -14.13 -7.75
CA ASP A 68 12.98 -14.69 -6.65
C ASP A 68 11.57 -15.03 -7.11
N LEU A 69 10.94 -14.16 -7.89
CA LEU A 69 9.59 -14.40 -8.44
C LEU A 69 9.53 -15.67 -9.29
N VAL A 70 10.53 -15.89 -10.15
CA VAL A 70 10.60 -17.08 -11.00
C VAL A 70 10.85 -18.32 -10.15
N ASP A 71 11.79 -18.27 -9.22
CA ASP A 71 12.15 -19.39 -8.35
C ASP A 71 10.96 -19.81 -7.48
N GLU A 72 10.27 -18.86 -6.88
CA GLU A 72 9.05 -19.11 -6.09
C GLU A 72 7.92 -19.72 -6.95
N ALA A 73 7.76 -19.28 -8.19
CA ALA A 73 6.77 -19.85 -9.10
C ALA A 73 7.11 -21.30 -9.45
N LEU A 74 8.38 -21.61 -9.71
CA LEU A 74 8.83 -22.98 -9.96
C LEU A 74 8.59 -23.89 -8.75
N ASP A 75 8.90 -23.42 -7.55
CA ASP A 75 8.64 -24.14 -6.31
C ASP A 75 7.16 -24.48 -6.13
N VAL A 76 6.27 -23.56 -6.51
CA VAL A 76 4.83 -23.79 -6.47
C VAL A 76 4.43 -24.88 -7.47
N PHE A 77 4.91 -24.80 -8.70
CA PHE A 77 4.64 -25.84 -9.71
C PHE A 77 5.15 -27.21 -9.28
N ASP A 78 6.34 -27.29 -8.71
CA ASP A 78 6.92 -28.55 -8.25
C ASP A 78 6.09 -29.17 -7.11
N ARG A 79 5.58 -28.34 -6.20
CA ARG A 79 4.67 -28.81 -5.14
C ARG A 79 3.37 -29.35 -5.68
N PHE A 80 2.78 -28.74 -6.70
CA PHE A 80 1.59 -29.24 -7.34
C PHE A 80 1.84 -30.50 -8.15
N ALA A 81 2.99 -30.61 -8.81
CA ALA A 81 3.38 -31.80 -9.59
C ALA A 81 3.61 -33.04 -8.73
N SER A 82 4.05 -32.85 -7.47
CA SER A 82 4.32 -33.95 -6.52
C SER A 82 3.16 -34.28 -5.59
N ALA A 83 2.07 -33.54 -5.70
CA ALA A 83 0.86 -33.76 -4.87
C ALA A 83 0.02 -34.94 -5.36
#